data_d20484c8d8fddf948ebb4e0c45729d6f
#
_entry.id   d20484c8d8fddf948ebb4e0c45729d6f
#
_cell.length_a   1.000
_cell.length_b   1.000
_cell.length_c   1.000
_cell.angle_alpha   90.00
_cell.angle_beta   90.00
_cell.angle_gamma   90.00
#
_symmetry.space_group_name_H-M   'P 1'
#
loop_
_entity.id
_entity.type
_entity.pdbx_description
1 polymer ?
#
loop_
_entity_poly.entity_id
_entity_poly.type
_entity_poly.pdbx_seq_one_letter_code
_entity_poly.pdbx_strand_id
1 'polypeptide(L)'
;MKQNKVLLYAGSLKLVEKSGVGQAVRHQMQALKLAGVPFTMNSKEEYSIIHLNTIFPDSLLKSKRAKRKGKKVIYYAHSTMEDFRNSFRGSNLIAPLFKKWITYCYNSGDLIITPTEYSKELLEGYGLKRPIVSLSNGIDTDFFKRNEEARRRFRDKYQIPDTDKVVISVGHYIERKGILDFVKLAERMPNYQFYWFGYTNLNLIPNMIKEAIKKQLPNLHFPGYVTREEVRDAYCGSDLFLFLTHEETEGIVLLEALAAKIPILVRDIPIYKNMFKDRETVYKGKSIEEFEELITQILEGKLPDLTEKGYNMALERDIKVVAQKLLSIYEQE
;
A
#
# COMPACT_ATOMS: atom_id res chain seq x y z
N MET A 1 -1.91 12.07 34.59
CA MET A 1 -1.25 10.82 34.13
C MET A 1 -0.07 11.21 33.25
N LYS A 2 1.14 10.60 33.43
CA LYS A 2 2.24 10.83 32.49
C LYS A 2 1.80 10.24 31.14
N GLN A 3 1.67 11.10 30.16
CA GLN A 3 1.28 10.69 28.80
C GLN A 3 2.37 9.78 28.24
N ASN A 4 1.99 8.55 27.82
CA ASN A 4 2.92 7.55 27.34
C ASN A 4 3.59 8.02 26.04
N LYS A 5 4.89 8.37 26.10
CA LYS A 5 5.68 8.75 24.93
C LYS A 5 6.00 7.51 24.09
N VAL A 6 5.72 7.57 22.80
CA VAL A 6 5.95 6.47 21.85
C VAL A 6 7.27 6.67 21.10
N LEU A 7 8.13 5.66 21.12
CA LEU A 7 9.23 5.58 20.15
C LEU A 7 8.70 4.92 18.87
N LEU A 8 8.49 5.69 17.82
CA LEU A 8 8.20 5.17 16.50
C LEU A 8 9.50 4.75 15.83
N TYR A 9 9.75 3.43 15.76
CA TYR A 9 11.01 2.89 15.30
C TYR A 9 10.87 2.13 13.99
N ALA A 10 11.61 2.59 13.00
CA ALA A 10 11.77 1.91 11.72
C ALA A 10 13.25 1.67 11.48
N GLY A 11 13.77 0.56 11.98
CA GLY A 11 15.17 0.17 11.80
C GLY A 11 15.51 0.11 10.32
N SER A 12 16.69 0.59 9.95
CA SER A 12 17.16 0.63 8.56
C SER A 12 16.15 1.30 7.58
N LEU A 13 15.44 2.33 8.06
CA LEU A 13 14.36 3.02 7.30
C LEU A 13 14.77 3.44 5.89
N LYS A 14 16.02 3.86 5.71
CA LYS A 14 16.56 4.25 4.38
C LYS A 14 16.38 3.18 3.30
N LEU A 15 16.33 1.90 3.68
CA LEU A 15 16.12 0.79 2.75
C LEU A 15 14.66 0.68 2.28
N VAL A 16 13.72 1.16 3.09
CA VAL A 16 12.28 1.02 2.84
C VAL A 16 11.54 2.36 2.75
N GLU A 17 12.24 3.47 2.80
CA GLU A 17 11.65 4.83 2.83
C GLU A 17 10.76 5.11 1.61
N LYS A 18 11.15 4.59 0.44
CA LYS A 18 10.41 4.72 -0.83
C LYS A 18 9.41 3.58 -1.08
N SER A 19 9.11 2.77 -0.07
CA SER A 19 8.16 1.66 -0.13
C SER A 19 6.87 1.96 0.63
N GLY A 20 5.90 1.03 0.56
CA GLY A 20 4.67 1.08 1.36
C GLY A 20 4.93 1.19 2.87
N VAL A 21 6.00 0.54 3.39
CA VAL A 21 6.38 0.66 4.81
C VAL A 21 6.80 2.09 5.17
N GLY A 22 7.59 2.74 4.31
CA GLY A 22 7.96 4.15 4.52
C GLY A 22 6.74 5.08 4.50
N GLN A 23 5.77 4.81 3.63
CA GLN A 23 4.51 5.56 3.60
C GLN A 23 3.68 5.29 4.87
N ALA A 24 3.58 4.04 5.31
CA ALA A 24 2.88 3.67 6.54
C ALA A 24 3.48 4.39 7.78
N VAL A 25 4.81 4.47 7.89
CA VAL A 25 5.48 5.23 8.97
C VAL A 25 5.10 6.71 8.94
N ARG A 26 5.04 7.32 7.76
CA ARG A 26 4.59 8.73 7.62
C ARG A 26 3.13 8.91 8.08
N HIS A 27 2.25 8.00 7.70
CA HIS A 27 0.86 8.00 8.15
C HIS A 27 0.74 7.81 9.67
N GLN A 28 1.53 6.92 10.27
CA GLN A 28 1.58 6.77 11.73
C GLN A 28 2.04 8.05 12.43
N MET A 29 3.07 8.72 11.91
CA MET A 29 3.50 10.02 12.46
C MET A 29 2.37 11.06 12.41
N GLN A 30 1.63 11.10 11.31
CA GLN A 30 0.47 12.00 11.16
C GLN A 30 -0.65 11.60 12.13
N ALA A 31 -0.97 10.32 12.25
CA ALA A 31 -1.98 9.81 13.17
C ALA A 31 -1.62 10.14 14.64
N LEU A 32 -0.37 9.95 15.05
CA LEU A 32 0.08 10.29 16.41
C LEU A 32 -0.03 11.78 16.71
N LYS A 33 0.31 12.64 15.73
CA LYS A 33 0.11 14.08 15.86
C LYS A 33 -1.38 14.46 16.03
N LEU A 34 -2.25 13.87 15.21
CA LEU A 34 -3.70 14.12 15.28
C LEU A 34 -4.32 13.61 16.58
N ALA A 35 -3.83 12.49 17.12
CA ALA A 35 -4.26 11.94 18.40
C ALA A 35 -3.66 12.66 19.63
N GLY A 36 -2.75 13.62 19.42
CA GLY A 36 -2.06 14.30 20.52
C GLY A 36 -1.11 13.39 21.31
N VAL A 37 -0.70 12.25 20.75
CA VAL A 37 0.22 11.31 21.40
C VAL A 37 1.66 11.79 21.22
N PRO A 38 2.41 12.05 22.30
CA PRO A 38 3.81 12.43 22.20
C PRO A 38 4.63 11.28 21.65
N PHE A 39 5.43 11.54 20.62
CA PHE A 39 6.29 10.53 20.04
C PHE A 39 7.67 11.07 19.67
N THR A 40 8.60 10.16 19.46
CA THR A 40 9.94 10.44 18.96
C THR A 40 10.40 9.34 18.00
N MET A 41 11.29 9.67 17.09
CA MET A 41 12.03 8.69 16.28
C MET A 41 13.47 8.52 16.79
N ASN A 42 13.88 9.30 17.80
CA ASN A 42 15.20 9.22 18.40
C ASN A 42 15.22 8.17 19.52
N SER A 43 15.83 7.04 19.27
CA SER A 43 15.93 5.93 20.23
C SER A 43 16.81 6.21 21.47
N LYS A 44 17.41 7.39 21.59
CA LYS A 44 18.16 7.85 22.78
C LYS A 44 17.26 8.57 23.77
N GLU A 45 16.10 9.04 23.34
CA GLU A 45 15.11 9.69 24.20
C GLU A 45 14.34 8.66 25.06
N GLU A 46 13.77 9.13 26.17
CA GLU A 46 12.91 8.30 27.01
C GLU A 46 11.56 8.07 26.34
N TYR A 47 11.06 6.83 26.45
CA TYR A 47 9.77 6.38 25.96
C TYR A 47 9.19 5.29 26.86
N SER A 48 7.90 5.09 26.83
CA SER A 48 7.19 3.99 27.51
C SER A 48 6.77 2.87 26.57
N ILE A 49 6.47 3.22 25.32
CA ILE A 49 6.04 2.29 24.25
C ILE A 49 7.04 2.37 23.11
N ILE A 50 7.45 1.24 22.56
CA ILE A 50 8.14 1.19 21.25
C ILE A 50 7.21 0.57 20.21
N HIS A 51 7.01 1.28 19.11
CA HIS A 51 6.21 0.84 17.96
C HIS A 51 7.17 0.56 16.79
N LEU A 52 7.36 -0.73 16.48
CA LEU A 52 8.31 -1.23 15.50
C LEU A 52 7.63 -1.45 14.14
N ASN A 53 8.22 -0.93 13.08
CA ASN A 53 7.69 -0.97 11.72
C ASN A 53 8.47 -1.84 10.75
N THR A 54 9.62 -2.35 11.16
CA THR A 54 10.50 -3.16 10.31
C THR A 54 10.92 -4.44 11.01
N ILE A 55 11.31 -5.43 10.22
CA ILE A 55 11.73 -6.76 10.68
C ILE A 55 13.24 -6.97 10.56
N PHE A 56 14.00 -5.90 10.39
CA PHE A 56 15.46 -5.99 10.33
C PHE A 56 16.08 -6.37 11.67
N PRO A 57 17.32 -6.91 11.70
CA PRO A 57 17.97 -7.34 12.93
C PRO A 57 18.06 -6.27 14.02
N ASP A 58 18.25 -5.00 13.63
CA ASP A 58 18.28 -3.86 14.56
C ASP A 58 16.91 -3.63 15.25
N SER A 59 15.78 -3.82 14.53
CA SER A 59 14.43 -3.76 15.10
C SER A 59 14.22 -4.87 16.13
N LEU A 60 14.64 -6.11 15.84
CA LEU A 60 14.58 -7.22 16.78
C LEU A 60 15.43 -6.96 18.04
N LEU A 61 16.64 -6.43 17.87
CA LEU A 61 17.48 -6.07 19.00
C LEU A 61 16.87 -4.97 19.86
N LYS A 62 16.23 -3.98 19.25
CA LYS A 62 15.48 -2.92 19.94
C LYS A 62 14.29 -3.48 20.71
N SER A 63 13.51 -4.37 20.11
CA SER A 63 12.42 -5.08 20.77
C SER A 63 12.89 -5.75 22.07
N LYS A 64 13.91 -6.60 21.98
CA LYS A 64 14.46 -7.34 23.13
C LYS A 64 15.01 -6.39 24.23
N ARG A 65 15.68 -5.31 23.84
CA ARG A 65 16.19 -4.31 24.80
C ARG A 65 15.06 -3.55 25.49
N ALA A 66 14.01 -3.17 24.73
CA ALA A 66 12.85 -2.49 25.28
C ALA A 66 12.13 -3.36 26.31
N LYS A 67 11.90 -4.64 26.01
CA LYS A 67 11.31 -5.60 26.97
C LYS A 67 12.11 -5.75 28.25
N ARG A 68 13.44 -5.88 28.15
CA ARG A 68 14.31 -5.95 29.35
C ARG A 68 14.21 -4.70 30.24
N LYS A 69 13.81 -3.56 29.65
CA LYS A 69 13.59 -2.29 30.36
C LYS A 69 12.15 -2.10 30.81
N GLY A 70 11.29 -3.13 30.74
CA GLY A 70 9.88 -3.05 31.10
C GLY A 70 9.03 -2.13 30.19
N LYS A 71 9.48 -1.87 28.94
CA LYS A 71 8.73 -1.05 27.97
C LYS A 71 7.75 -1.93 27.20
N LYS A 72 6.56 -1.40 26.87
CA LYS A 72 5.57 -2.06 25.99
C LYS A 72 6.13 -2.09 24.55
N VAL A 73 6.04 -3.24 23.91
CA VAL A 73 6.56 -3.45 22.55
C VAL A 73 5.42 -3.79 21.61
N ILE A 74 5.17 -2.93 20.64
CA ILE A 74 4.15 -3.14 19.59
C ILE A 74 4.88 -3.32 18.26
N TYR A 75 4.53 -4.38 17.53
CA TYR A 75 4.99 -4.60 16.16
C TYR A 75 3.89 -4.28 15.16
N TYR A 76 4.19 -3.42 14.19
CA TYR A 76 3.34 -3.29 13.02
C TYR A 76 3.82 -4.27 11.93
N ALA A 77 3.03 -5.30 11.72
CA ALA A 77 3.35 -6.39 10.80
C ALA A 77 2.94 -6.01 9.36
N HIS A 78 3.83 -5.32 8.67
CA HIS A 78 3.64 -4.92 7.27
C HIS A 78 3.91 -6.04 6.26
N SER A 79 4.56 -7.13 6.68
CA SER A 79 5.02 -8.19 5.79
C SER A 79 4.43 -9.54 6.16
N THR A 80 4.02 -10.30 5.15
CA THR A 80 3.66 -11.71 5.23
C THR A 80 4.56 -12.53 4.31
N MET A 81 4.56 -13.85 4.42
CA MET A 81 5.28 -14.73 3.50
C MET A 81 4.69 -14.62 2.08
N GLU A 82 3.38 -14.49 2.01
CA GLU A 82 2.61 -14.40 0.78
C GLU A 82 3.00 -13.12 0.01
N ASP A 83 3.04 -11.97 0.69
CA ASP A 83 3.47 -10.69 0.11
C ASP A 83 4.95 -10.69 -0.30
N PHE A 84 5.79 -11.48 0.37
CA PHE A 84 7.21 -11.61 0.05
C PHE A 84 7.47 -12.42 -1.23
N ARG A 85 6.61 -13.39 -1.54
CA ARG A 85 6.72 -14.20 -2.77
C ARG A 85 6.57 -13.32 -4.01
N ASN A 86 7.25 -13.72 -5.10
CA ASN A 86 7.21 -13.02 -6.39
C ASN A 86 7.58 -11.52 -6.32
N SER A 87 8.27 -11.11 -5.25
CA SER A 87 8.70 -9.71 -5.08
C SER A 87 10.08 -9.43 -5.67
N PHE A 88 10.98 -10.42 -5.69
CA PHE A 88 12.30 -10.29 -6.31
C PHE A 88 12.88 -11.66 -6.67
N ARG A 89 13.98 -11.64 -7.42
CA ARG A 89 14.63 -12.88 -7.88
C ARG A 89 15.04 -13.78 -6.69
N GLY A 90 14.52 -15.02 -6.66
CA GLY A 90 14.80 -16.00 -5.60
C GLY A 90 13.91 -15.90 -4.35
N SER A 91 12.99 -14.91 -4.28
CA SER A 91 12.10 -14.74 -3.12
C SER A 91 11.29 -16.00 -2.79
N ASN A 92 10.83 -16.74 -3.79
CA ASN A 92 10.04 -17.97 -3.59
C ASN A 92 10.82 -19.07 -2.88
N LEU A 93 12.12 -19.21 -3.16
CA LEU A 93 12.98 -20.22 -2.54
C LEU A 93 13.20 -19.93 -1.05
N ILE A 94 13.38 -18.65 -0.69
CA ILE A 94 13.68 -18.25 0.70
C ILE A 94 12.40 -17.88 1.51
N ALA A 95 11.23 -17.89 0.88
CA ALA A 95 9.96 -17.52 1.55
C ALA A 95 9.66 -18.34 2.83
N PRO A 96 9.91 -19.67 2.91
CA PRO A 96 9.70 -20.43 4.14
C PRO A 96 10.64 -19.98 5.29
N LEU A 97 11.88 -19.63 4.97
CA LEU A 97 12.84 -19.10 5.94
C LEU A 97 12.42 -17.68 6.38
N PHE A 98 11.97 -16.87 5.44
CA PHE A 98 11.42 -15.55 5.72
C PHE A 98 10.22 -15.64 6.66
N LYS A 99 9.28 -16.58 6.44
CA LYS A 99 8.16 -16.84 7.37
C LYS A 99 8.64 -17.08 8.79
N LYS A 100 9.64 -17.98 8.98
CA LYS A 100 10.22 -18.27 10.30
C LYS A 100 10.83 -17.01 10.94
N TRP A 101 11.53 -16.21 10.15
CA TRP A 101 12.16 -14.97 10.60
C TRP A 101 11.12 -13.95 11.08
N ILE A 102 10.10 -13.64 10.26
CA ILE A 102 9.07 -12.68 10.67
C ILE A 102 8.27 -13.16 11.86
N THR A 103 7.95 -14.46 11.94
CA THR A 103 7.29 -15.06 13.11
C THR A 103 8.12 -14.84 14.37
N TYR A 104 9.43 -15.02 14.30
CA TYR A 104 10.33 -14.78 15.43
C TYR A 104 10.38 -13.29 15.81
N CYS A 105 10.46 -12.39 14.83
CA CYS A 105 10.42 -10.95 15.07
C CYS A 105 9.11 -10.52 15.76
N TYR A 106 7.97 -10.89 15.20
CA TYR A 106 6.65 -10.50 15.71
C TYR A 106 6.37 -11.06 17.11
N ASN A 107 6.75 -12.31 17.39
CA ASN A 107 6.65 -12.90 18.73
C ASN A 107 7.52 -12.18 19.78
N SER A 108 8.48 -11.37 19.39
CA SER A 108 9.28 -10.55 20.32
C SER A 108 8.49 -9.35 20.86
N GLY A 109 7.37 -8.97 20.23
CA GLY A 109 6.46 -7.93 20.70
C GLY A 109 5.55 -8.39 21.85
N ASP A 110 4.72 -7.50 22.34
CA ASP A 110 3.62 -7.77 23.29
C ASP A 110 2.29 -7.76 22.57
N LEU A 111 2.17 -6.92 21.54
CA LEU A 111 1.03 -6.79 20.64
C LEU A 111 1.52 -6.69 19.19
N ILE A 112 0.75 -7.26 18.28
CA ILE A 112 0.98 -7.15 16.85
C ILE A 112 -0.19 -6.38 16.23
N ILE A 113 0.12 -5.37 15.42
CA ILE A 113 -0.85 -4.68 14.57
C ILE A 113 -0.58 -5.11 13.13
N THR A 114 -1.62 -5.29 12.34
CA THR A 114 -1.50 -5.58 10.90
C THR A 114 -2.60 -4.84 10.14
N PRO A 115 -2.42 -4.51 8.84
CA PRO A 115 -3.31 -3.52 8.23
C PRO A 115 -4.74 -4.01 7.92
N THR A 116 -4.97 -5.33 7.78
CA THR A 116 -6.27 -5.88 7.39
C THR A 116 -6.62 -7.16 8.15
N GLU A 117 -7.90 -7.52 8.19
CA GLU A 117 -8.32 -8.82 8.74
C GLU A 117 -7.70 -9.98 7.96
N TYR A 118 -7.57 -9.87 6.64
CA TYR A 118 -6.89 -10.88 5.82
C TYR A 118 -5.44 -11.12 6.27
N SER A 119 -4.66 -10.05 6.44
CA SER A 119 -3.28 -10.20 6.92
C SER A 119 -3.22 -10.71 8.38
N LYS A 120 -4.23 -10.41 9.21
CA LYS A 120 -4.36 -10.97 10.55
C LYS A 120 -4.61 -12.49 10.49
N GLU A 121 -5.56 -12.96 9.68
CA GLU A 121 -5.83 -14.39 9.48
C GLU A 121 -4.58 -15.14 9.01
N LEU A 122 -3.82 -14.57 8.05
CA LEU A 122 -2.55 -15.16 7.61
C LEU A 122 -1.55 -15.29 8.77
N LEU A 123 -1.39 -14.22 9.57
CA LEU A 123 -0.44 -14.20 10.69
C LEU A 123 -0.86 -15.14 11.83
N GLU A 124 -2.15 -15.28 12.12
CA GLU A 124 -2.68 -16.28 13.05
C GLU A 124 -2.31 -17.70 12.60
N GLY A 125 -2.38 -17.97 11.28
CA GLY A 125 -1.92 -19.23 10.68
C GLY A 125 -0.40 -19.46 10.74
N TYR A 126 0.40 -18.49 11.20
CA TYR A 126 1.84 -18.66 11.41
C TYR A 126 2.18 -19.19 12.83
N GLY A 127 1.20 -19.35 13.71
CA GLY A 127 1.42 -19.80 15.08
C GLY A 127 2.03 -18.70 15.97
N LEU A 128 1.68 -17.44 15.72
CA LEU A 128 2.03 -16.33 16.59
C LEU A 128 1.36 -16.46 17.95
N LYS A 129 2.11 -16.16 19.03
CA LYS A 129 1.68 -16.30 20.41
C LYS A 129 1.22 -14.98 21.04
N ARG A 130 1.18 -13.91 20.27
CA ARG A 130 0.84 -12.56 20.73
C ARG A 130 -0.52 -12.16 20.18
N PRO A 131 -1.29 -11.34 20.88
CA PRO A 131 -2.52 -10.77 20.36
C PRO A 131 -2.23 -10.05 19.02
N ILE A 132 -3.15 -10.22 18.05
CA ILE A 132 -3.07 -9.57 16.76
C ILE A 132 -4.34 -8.74 16.58
N VAL A 133 -4.18 -7.47 16.27
CA VAL A 133 -5.28 -6.56 15.92
C VAL A 133 -5.10 -6.02 14.50
N SER A 134 -6.19 -5.84 13.79
CA SER A 134 -6.16 -5.18 12.48
C SER A 134 -6.39 -3.67 12.65
N LEU A 135 -5.52 -2.88 12.01
CA LEU A 135 -5.65 -1.44 11.93
C LEU A 135 -5.06 -0.96 10.61
N SER A 136 -5.87 -0.33 9.77
CA SER A 136 -5.43 0.23 8.50
C SER A 136 -4.22 1.18 8.68
N ASN A 137 -3.34 1.22 7.66
CA ASN A 137 -2.28 2.24 7.60
C ASN A 137 -2.84 3.66 7.49
N GLY A 138 -4.12 3.79 7.17
CA GLY A 138 -4.80 5.06 7.02
C GLY A 138 -4.52 5.77 5.70
N ILE A 139 -5.35 6.73 5.39
CA ILE A 139 -5.24 7.59 4.22
C ILE A 139 -5.62 9.03 4.58
N ASP A 140 -4.92 9.99 4.03
CA ASP A 140 -5.25 11.41 4.11
C ASP A 140 -6.25 11.74 3.00
N THR A 141 -7.55 11.59 3.31
CA THR A 141 -8.62 11.80 2.32
C THR A 141 -8.70 13.25 1.86
N ASP A 142 -8.33 14.20 2.69
CA ASP A 142 -8.29 15.64 2.33
C ASP A 142 -7.19 15.90 1.29
N PHE A 143 -6.01 15.28 1.45
CA PHE A 143 -4.89 15.45 0.53
C PHE A 143 -5.18 14.84 -0.86
N PHE A 144 -5.77 13.64 -0.90
CA PHE A 144 -6.05 12.94 -2.15
C PHE A 144 -7.38 13.34 -2.80
N LYS A 145 -8.15 14.19 -2.17
CA LYS A 145 -9.44 14.66 -2.73
C LYS A 145 -9.28 15.16 -4.15
N ARG A 146 -10.14 14.65 -5.04
CA ARG A 146 -10.18 15.05 -6.46
C ARG A 146 -10.34 16.57 -6.61
N ASN A 147 -9.54 17.17 -7.47
CA ASN A 147 -9.67 18.57 -7.86
C ASN A 147 -9.21 18.80 -9.31
N GLU A 148 -9.82 19.79 -9.98
CA GLU A 148 -9.58 20.05 -11.40
C GLU A 148 -8.22 20.69 -11.69
N GLU A 149 -7.64 21.39 -10.75
CA GLU A 149 -6.30 21.94 -10.89
C GLU A 149 -5.24 20.84 -10.93
N ALA A 150 -5.34 19.83 -10.05
CA ALA A 150 -4.49 18.64 -10.06
C ALA A 150 -4.64 17.86 -11.37
N ARG A 151 -5.89 17.71 -11.88
CA ARG A 151 -6.16 17.11 -13.19
C ARG A 151 -5.41 17.85 -14.32
N ARG A 152 -5.52 19.17 -14.37
CA ARG A 152 -4.85 19.97 -15.38
C ARG A 152 -3.33 19.82 -15.30
N ARG A 153 -2.73 19.98 -14.10
CA ARG A 153 -1.27 19.81 -13.93
C ARG A 153 -0.77 18.48 -14.47
N PHE A 154 -1.48 17.39 -14.20
CA PHE A 154 -1.10 16.06 -14.68
C PHE A 154 -1.16 16.00 -16.20
N ARG A 155 -2.29 16.39 -16.82
CA ARG A 155 -2.49 16.33 -18.27
C ARG A 155 -1.54 17.24 -19.03
N ASP A 156 -1.30 18.45 -18.54
CA ASP A 156 -0.34 19.40 -19.11
C ASP A 156 1.09 18.85 -19.05
N LYS A 157 1.49 18.31 -17.89
CA LYS A 157 2.83 17.76 -17.70
C LYS A 157 3.15 16.64 -18.69
N TYR A 158 2.22 15.76 -18.93
CA TYR A 158 2.39 14.60 -19.81
C TYR A 158 1.83 14.83 -21.22
N GLN A 159 1.39 16.05 -21.54
CA GLN A 159 0.84 16.45 -22.84
C GLN A 159 -0.32 15.55 -23.29
N ILE A 160 -1.23 15.20 -22.37
CA ILE A 160 -2.35 14.31 -22.61
C ILE A 160 -3.56 15.13 -23.05
N PRO A 161 -4.09 14.92 -24.27
CA PRO A 161 -5.31 15.56 -24.74
C PRO A 161 -6.51 15.25 -23.82
N ASP A 162 -7.44 16.18 -23.66
CA ASP A 162 -8.65 15.95 -22.85
C ASP A 162 -9.54 14.84 -23.39
N THR A 163 -9.43 14.53 -24.67
CA THR A 163 -10.14 13.44 -25.34
C THR A 163 -9.60 12.05 -24.99
N ASP A 164 -8.33 11.98 -24.59
CA ASP A 164 -7.67 10.70 -24.31
C ASP A 164 -8.11 10.12 -22.98
N LYS A 165 -8.39 8.83 -22.98
CA LYS A 165 -8.68 8.06 -21.77
C LYS A 165 -7.40 7.51 -21.16
N VAL A 166 -7.23 7.71 -19.86
CA VAL A 166 -6.00 7.39 -19.13
C VAL A 166 -6.25 6.32 -18.07
N VAL A 167 -5.49 5.23 -18.17
CA VAL A 167 -5.43 4.14 -17.20
C VAL A 167 -4.12 4.25 -16.43
N ILE A 168 -4.19 4.32 -15.10
CA ILE A 168 -2.97 4.37 -14.27
C ILE A 168 -2.84 3.19 -13.34
N SER A 169 -1.60 2.87 -13.00
CA SER A 169 -1.23 2.00 -11.89
C SER A 169 -0.08 2.62 -11.09
N VAL A 170 0.02 2.28 -9.80
CA VAL A 170 1.06 2.77 -8.90
C VAL A 170 1.67 1.59 -8.13
N GLY A 171 2.99 1.42 -8.19
CA GLY A 171 3.67 0.33 -7.49
C GLY A 171 5.10 0.08 -7.96
N HIS A 172 5.78 -0.79 -7.23
CA HIS A 172 7.10 -1.27 -7.63
C HIS A 172 7.04 -2.08 -8.94
N TYR A 173 8.12 -2.05 -9.72
CA TYR A 173 8.28 -2.88 -10.92
C TYR A 173 8.61 -4.31 -10.54
N ILE A 174 7.62 -5.05 -10.04
CA ILE A 174 7.74 -6.45 -9.63
C ILE A 174 6.56 -7.27 -10.14
N GLU A 175 6.78 -8.55 -10.37
CA GLU A 175 5.80 -9.48 -10.93
C GLU A 175 4.51 -9.50 -10.09
N ARG A 176 4.66 -9.60 -8.77
CA ARG A 176 3.55 -9.61 -7.83
C ARG A 176 2.58 -8.43 -8.00
N LYS A 177 3.06 -7.26 -8.43
CA LYS A 177 2.21 -6.07 -8.66
C LYS A 177 1.45 -6.11 -9.99
N GLY A 178 1.67 -7.15 -10.83
CA GLY A 178 0.94 -7.32 -12.09
C GLY A 178 1.44 -6.45 -13.24
N ILE A 179 2.70 -6.01 -13.20
CA ILE A 179 3.28 -5.14 -14.23
C ILE A 179 3.28 -5.80 -15.63
N LEU A 180 3.45 -7.13 -15.69
CA LEU A 180 3.43 -7.86 -16.96
C LEU A 180 2.05 -7.85 -17.60
N ASP A 181 1.00 -8.00 -16.78
CA ASP A 181 -0.39 -7.94 -17.24
C ASP A 181 -0.76 -6.51 -17.68
N PHE A 182 -0.26 -5.50 -16.98
CA PHE A 182 -0.46 -4.11 -17.35
C PHE A 182 0.14 -3.79 -18.72
N VAL A 183 1.36 -4.24 -18.99
CA VAL A 183 2.01 -4.10 -20.30
C VAL A 183 1.22 -4.82 -21.40
N LYS A 184 0.78 -6.06 -21.11
CA LYS A 184 -0.04 -6.84 -22.06
C LYS A 184 -1.37 -6.17 -22.38
N LEU A 185 -2.02 -5.53 -21.40
CA LEU A 185 -3.24 -4.76 -21.64
C LEU A 185 -2.97 -3.52 -22.48
N ALA A 186 -1.88 -2.79 -22.21
CA ALA A 186 -1.51 -1.64 -23.05
C ALA A 186 -1.27 -2.03 -24.52
N GLU A 187 -0.66 -3.20 -24.78
CA GLU A 187 -0.48 -3.73 -26.16
C GLU A 187 -1.80 -4.03 -26.86
N ARG A 188 -2.75 -4.60 -26.12
CA ARG A 188 -4.05 -4.99 -26.68
C ARG A 188 -5.02 -3.82 -26.84
N MET A 189 -4.77 -2.71 -26.14
CA MET A 189 -5.68 -1.56 -26.06
C MET A 189 -4.99 -0.25 -26.48
N PRO A 190 -4.55 -0.12 -27.76
CA PRO A 190 -3.75 1.01 -28.23
C PRO A 190 -4.49 2.37 -28.22
N ASN A 191 -5.81 2.36 -28.07
CA ASN A 191 -6.64 3.57 -28.04
C ASN A 191 -6.70 4.25 -26.68
N TYR A 192 -6.12 3.65 -25.62
CA TYR A 192 -6.08 4.19 -24.27
C TYR A 192 -4.64 4.42 -23.83
N GLN A 193 -4.41 5.46 -23.02
CA GLN A 193 -3.09 5.78 -22.48
C GLN A 193 -2.86 5.03 -21.17
N PHE A 194 -1.72 4.35 -21.03
CA PHE A 194 -1.36 3.56 -19.85
C PHE A 194 -0.13 4.17 -19.16
N TYR A 195 -0.27 4.53 -17.88
CA TYR A 195 0.81 5.10 -17.07
C TYR A 195 1.06 4.24 -15.83
N TRP A 196 2.29 3.79 -15.64
CA TRP A 196 2.70 3.10 -14.42
C TRP A 196 3.68 3.95 -13.63
N PHE A 197 3.28 4.41 -12.44
CA PHE A 197 4.10 5.19 -11.52
C PHE A 197 4.78 4.29 -10.50
N GLY A 198 6.07 4.49 -10.27
CA GLY A 198 6.90 3.77 -9.32
C GLY A 198 8.23 3.37 -9.91
N TYR A 199 9.04 2.73 -9.08
CA TYR A 199 10.40 2.35 -9.47
C TYR A 199 10.90 1.16 -8.65
N THR A 200 11.69 0.34 -9.28
CA THR A 200 12.51 -0.68 -8.60
C THR A 200 13.88 -0.71 -9.28
N ASN A 201 14.94 -0.87 -8.49
CA ASN A 201 16.28 -0.99 -9.05
C ASN A 201 16.33 -2.16 -10.06
N LEU A 202 16.66 -1.86 -11.29
CA LEU A 202 16.66 -2.82 -12.39
C LEU A 202 17.55 -4.04 -12.15
N ASN A 203 18.57 -3.93 -11.29
CA ASN A 203 19.43 -5.05 -10.94
C ASN A 203 18.74 -6.09 -10.04
N LEU A 204 17.65 -5.73 -9.38
CA LEU A 204 16.91 -6.59 -8.45
C LEU A 204 15.74 -7.32 -9.09
N ILE A 205 15.32 -6.92 -10.29
CA ILE A 205 14.15 -7.49 -10.98
C ILE A 205 14.56 -8.51 -12.04
N PRO A 206 13.68 -9.51 -12.31
CA PRO A 206 13.88 -10.48 -13.40
C PRO A 206 13.98 -9.83 -14.79
N ASN A 207 14.67 -10.49 -15.72
CA ASN A 207 14.86 -9.96 -17.06
C ASN A 207 13.53 -9.71 -17.80
N MET A 208 12.54 -10.59 -17.63
CA MET A 208 11.21 -10.43 -18.24
C MET A 208 10.54 -9.11 -17.88
N ILE A 209 10.71 -8.64 -16.64
CA ILE A 209 10.18 -7.33 -16.21
C ILE A 209 11.00 -6.20 -16.83
N LYS A 210 12.34 -6.36 -16.91
CA LYS A 210 13.19 -5.36 -17.58
C LYS A 210 12.81 -5.17 -19.04
N GLU A 211 12.52 -6.26 -19.75
CA GLU A 211 12.07 -6.24 -21.13
C GLU A 211 10.70 -5.57 -21.26
N ALA A 212 9.77 -5.93 -20.36
CA ALA A 212 8.43 -5.34 -20.35
C ALA A 212 8.44 -3.82 -20.17
N ILE A 213 9.22 -3.30 -19.20
CA ILE A 213 9.29 -1.84 -18.95
C ILE A 213 10.11 -1.07 -20.00
N LYS A 214 10.93 -1.77 -20.80
CA LYS A 214 11.67 -1.17 -21.93
C LYS A 214 10.89 -1.21 -23.24
N LYS A 215 9.72 -1.83 -23.23
CA LYS A 215 8.89 -1.94 -24.42
C LYS A 215 8.42 -0.56 -24.86
N GLN A 216 8.66 -0.25 -26.12
CA GLN A 216 8.27 1.03 -26.70
C GLN A 216 6.92 0.90 -27.38
N LEU A 217 5.87 1.25 -26.66
CA LEU A 217 4.51 1.40 -27.18
C LEU A 217 4.12 2.87 -27.09
N PRO A 218 3.43 3.44 -28.10
CA PRO A 218 3.05 4.85 -28.09
C PRO A 218 2.14 5.25 -26.94
N ASN A 219 1.42 4.27 -26.37
CA ASN A 219 0.42 4.44 -25.33
C ASN A 219 0.85 3.89 -23.97
N LEU A 220 2.11 3.48 -23.78
CA LEU A 220 2.62 2.90 -22.53
C LEU A 220 3.75 3.74 -21.94
N HIS A 221 3.58 4.23 -20.73
CA HIS A 221 4.47 5.19 -20.10
C HIS A 221 4.90 4.74 -18.71
N PHE A 222 6.20 4.87 -18.42
CA PHE A 222 6.82 4.58 -17.12
C PHE A 222 7.52 5.84 -16.58
N PRO A 223 6.80 6.79 -15.95
CA PRO A 223 7.40 8.03 -15.42
C PRO A 223 8.41 7.80 -14.29
N GLY A 224 8.46 6.60 -13.73
CA GLY A 224 9.35 6.25 -12.62
C GLY A 224 8.80 6.68 -11.26
N TYR A 225 9.72 6.90 -10.30
CA TYR A 225 9.37 7.39 -8.98
C TYR A 225 9.10 8.90 -9.03
N VAL A 226 7.93 9.30 -8.63
CA VAL A 226 7.47 10.70 -8.59
C VAL A 226 7.09 11.10 -7.17
N THR A 227 6.84 12.39 -6.94
CA THR A 227 6.42 12.91 -5.64
C THR A 227 4.99 12.47 -5.29
N ARG A 228 4.62 12.59 -4.01
CA ARG A 228 3.26 12.28 -3.54
C ARG A 228 2.21 13.19 -4.19
N GLU A 229 2.57 14.45 -4.40
CA GLU A 229 1.76 15.45 -5.09
C GLU A 229 1.51 15.04 -6.55
N GLU A 230 2.53 14.57 -7.24
CA GLU A 230 2.40 14.10 -8.62
C GLU A 230 1.56 12.82 -8.72
N VAL A 231 1.68 11.91 -7.75
CA VAL A 231 0.81 10.72 -7.67
C VAL A 231 -0.65 11.14 -7.48
N ARG A 232 -0.92 12.09 -6.56
CA ARG A 232 -2.26 12.66 -6.39
C ARG A 232 -2.78 13.29 -7.69
N ASP A 233 -1.96 14.09 -8.35
CA ASP A 233 -2.32 14.75 -9.61
C ASP A 233 -2.62 13.71 -10.70
N ALA A 234 -1.88 12.58 -10.73
CA ALA A 234 -2.15 11.46 -11.62
C ALA A 234 -3.50 10.78 -11.32
N TYR A 235 -3.85 10.53 -10.05
CA TYR A 235 -5.18 10.03 -9.71
C TYR A 235 -6.29 10.99 -10.15
N CYS A 236 -6.11 12.30 -9.94
CA CYS A 236 -7.09 13.30 -10.34
C CYS A 236 -7.24 13.42 -11.87
N GLY A 237 -6.14 13.24 -12.60
CA GLY A 237 -6.07 13.45 -14.05
C GLY A 237 -6.41 12.23 -14.91
N SER A 238 -6.58 11.07 -14.29
CA SER A 238 -6.85 9.81 -14.99
C SER A 238 -8.32 9.39 -14.91
N ASP A 239 -8.69 8.43 -15.75
CA ASP A 239 -10.06 7.94 -15.91
C ASP A 239 -10.28 6.56 -15.26
N LEU A 240 -9.19 5.80 -14.98
CA LEU A 240 -9.24 4.50 -14.33
C LEU A 240 -7.96 4.21 -13.55
N PHE A 241 -8.09 3.76 -12.30
CA PHE A 241 -7.02 3.12 -11.56
C PHE A 241 -7.11 1.61 -11.71
N LEU A 242 -6.09 1.02 -12.33
CA LEU A 242 -6.00 -0.42 -12.59
C LEU A 242 -4.99 -1.06 -11.65
N PHE A 243 -5.46 -1.94 -10.76
CA PHE A 243 -4.63 -2.55 -9.73
C PHE A 243 -4.57 -4.07 -9.87
N LEU A 244 -3.58 -4.54 -10.63
CA LEU A 244 -3.42 -5.92 -11.06
C LEU A 244 -2.57 -6.77 -10.10
N THR A 245 -2.39 -6.32 -8.87
CA THR A 245 -1.58 -7.05 -7.88
C THR A 245 -2.11 -8.46 -7.63
N HIS A 246 -1.20 -9.41 -7.41
CA HIS A 246 -1.51 -10.81 -7.10
C HIS A 246 -1.59 -11.08 -5.59
N GLU A 247 -0.99 -10.22 -4.78
CA GLU A 247 -1.00 -10.32 -3.31
C GLU A 247 -0.75 -8.95 -2.67
N GLU A 248 -1.42 -8.68 -1.57
CA GLU A 248 -1.30 -7.45 -0.78
C GLU A 248 -1.48 -7.71 0.72
N THR A 249 -0.97 -6.81 1.53
CA THR A 249 -1.35 -6.71 2.95
C THR A 249 -2.44 -5.67 3.19
N GLU A 250 -2.50 -4.60 2.39
CA GLU A 250 -3.58 -3.62 2.34
C GLU A 250 -3.69 -2.95 0.96
N GLY A 251 -2.60 -2.40 0.45
CA GLY A 251 -2.57 -1.59 -0.76
C GLY A 251 -2.87 -0.11 -0.49
N ILE A 252 -1.95 0.61 0.16
CA ILE A 252 -2.12 2.06 0.46
C ILE A 252 -2.48 2.85 -0.81
N VAL A 253 -1.86 2.54 -1.95
CA VAL A 253 -2.15 3.19 -3.24
C VAL A 253 -3.59 3.00 -3.71
N LEU A 254 -4.24 1.90 -3.30
CA LEU A 254 -5.66 1.66 -3.56
C LEU A 254 -6.53 2.58 -2.68
N LEU A 255 -6.15 2.80 -1.41
CA LEU A 255 -6.83 3.76 -0.54
C LEU A 255 -6.68 5.20 -1.08
N GLU A 256 -5.53 5.53 -1.66
CA GLU A 256 -5.27 6.81 -2.32
C GLU A 256 -6.21 7.01 -3.53
N ALA A 257 -6.35 5.99 -4.38
CA ALA A 257 -7.25 6.00 -5.52
C ALA A 257 -8.72 6.12 -5.09
N LEU A 258 -9.15 5.40 -4.05
CA LEU A 258 -10.49 5.54 -3.46
C LEU A 258 -10.76 6.97 -2.98
N ALA A 259 -9.79 7.59 -2.28
CA ALA A 259 -9.89 8.96 -1.79
C ALA A 259 -9.95 10.00 -2.93
N ALA A 260 -9.31 9.71 -4.07
CA ALA A 260 -9.35 10.55 -5.25
C ALA A 260 -10.64 10.38 -6.09
N LYS A 261 -11.57 9.48 -5.69
CA LYS A 261 -12.80 9.21 -6.44
C LYS A 261 -12.55 8.89 -7.91
N ILE A 262 -11.52 8.10 -8.19
CA ILE A 262 -11.28 7.56 -9.53
C ILE A 262 -11.96 6.18 -9.64
N PRO A 263 -12.55 5.82 -10.79
CA PRO A 263 -13.01 4.45 -11.02
C PRO A 263 -11.88 3.44 -10.79
N ILE A 264 -12.19 2.31 -10.16
CA ILE A 264 -11.19 1.33 -9.74
C ILE A 264 -11.55 -0.04 -10.29
N LEU A 265 -10.56 -0.68 -10.93
CA LEU A 265 -10.60 -2.07 -11.34
C LEU A 265 -9.43 -2.82 -10.69
N VAL A 266 -9.76 -3.85 -9.90
CA VAL A 266 -8.76 -4.66 -9.19
C VAL A 266 -8.78 -6.10 -9.68
N ARG A 267 -7.66 -6.81 -9.47
CA ARG A 267 -7.65 -8.28 -9.55
C ARG A 267 -8.46 -8.87 -8.39
N ASP A 268 -9.31 -9.85 -8.69
CA ASP A 268 -10.05 -10.60 -7.67
C ASP A 268 -9.09 -11.55 -6.93
N ILE A 269 -8.58 -11.08 -5.79
CA ILE A 269 -7.63 -11.81 -4.93
C ILE A 269 -8.20 -11.95 -3.51
N PRO A 270 -7.68 -12.88 -2.69
CA PRO A 270 -8.26 -13.22 -1.39
C PRO A 270 -8.47 -12.03 -0.45
N ILE A 271 -7.52 -11.10 -0.36
CA ILE A 271 -7.66 -9.90 0.49
C ILE A 271 -8.90 -9.06 0.13
N TYR A 272 -9.27 -8.99 -1.17
CA TYR A 272 -10.39 -8.16 -1.63
C TYR A 272 -11.74 -8.88 -1.55
N LYS A 273 -11.77 -10.17 -1.15
CA LYS A 273 -13.03 -10.93 -1.03
C LYS A 273 -13.98 -10.29 0.00
N ASN A 274 -13.45 -9.93 1.15
CA ASN A 274 -14.22 -9.33 2.25
C ASN A 274 -14.08 -7.81 2.33
N MET A 275 -13.05 -7.24 1.70
CA MET A 275 -12.77 -5.81 1.73
C MET A 275 -13.61 -5.02 0.74
N PHE A 276 -13.85 -5.57 -0.45
CA PHE A 276 -14.59 -4.90 -1.51
C PHE A 276 -15.68 -5.81 -2.09
N LYS A 277 -16.83 -5.24 -2.35
CA LYS A 277 -17.90 -5.89 -3.09
C LYS A 277 -17.78 -5.54 -4.56
N ASP A 278 -17.68 -6.58 -5.40
CA ASP A 278 -17.66 -6.40 -6.86
C ASP A 278 -18.93 -5.70 -7.34
N ARG A 279 -18.76 -4.77 -8.30
CA ARG A 279 -19.84 -3.94 -8.89
C ARG A 279 -20.64 -3.10 -7.87
N GLU A 280 -20.14 -2.97 -6.62
CA GLU A 280 -20.70 -2.06 -5.64
C GLU A 280 -19.71 -0.97 -5.20
N THR A 281 -18.45 -1.35 -4.93
CA THR A 281 -17.42 -0.43 -4.43
C THR A 281 -16.25 -0.30 -5.41
N VAL A 282 -15.91 -1.38 -6.08
CA VAL A 282 -14.90 -1.48 -7.13
C VAL A 282 -15.36 -2.50 -8.17
N TYR A 283 -14.72 -2.53 -9.33
CA TYR A 283 -14.84 -3.61 -10.30
C TYR A 283 -13.73 -4.63 -10.06
N LYS A 284 -14.04 -5.93 -10.26
CA LYS A 284 -13.09 -7.03 -10.11
C LYS A 284 -12.99 -7.85 -11.38
N GLY A 285 -11.76 -8.24 -11.77
CA GLY A 285 -11.48 -9.12 -12.90
C GLY A 285 -10.46 -10.19 -12.53
N LYS A 286 -10.40 -11.28 -13.30
CA LYS A 286 -9.53 -12.44 -13.05
C LYS A 286 -8.56 -12.71 -14.19
N SER A 287 -8.96 -12.48 -15.43
CA SER A 287 -8.19 -12.75 -16.63
C SER A 287 -7.90 -11.47 -17.42
N ILE A 288 -6.95 -11.54 -18.34
CA ILE A 288 -6.63 -10.43 -19.25
C ILE A 288 -7.86 -10.04 -20.07
N GLU A 289 -8.61 -11.00 -20.53
CA GLU A 289 -9.82 -10.81 -21.34
C GLU A 289 -10.91 -10.07 -20.54
N GLU A 290 -11.13 -10.49 -19.30
CA GLU A 290 -12.07 -9.78 -18.40
C GLU A 290 -11.60 -8.36 -18.09
N PHE A 291 -10.30 -8.13 -17.87
CA PHE A 291 -9.76 -6.79 -17.66
C PHE A 291 -9.96 -5.90 -18.89
N GLU A 292 -9.68 -6.41 -20.09
CA GLU A 292 -9.86 -5.68 -21.34
C GLU A 292 -11.34 -5.27 -21.54
N GLU A 293 -12.26 -6.19 -21.30
CA GLU A 293 -13.70 -5.91 -21.38
C GLU A 293 -14.12 -4.87 -20.33
N LEU A 294 -13.74 -5.05 -19.06
CA LEU A 294 -14.12 -4.13 -17.97
C LEU A 294 -13.50 -2.74 -18.15
N ILE A 295 -12.22 -2.64 -18.57
CA ILE A 295 -11.58 -1.35 -18.88
C ILE A 295 -12.40 -0.62 -19.95
N THR A 296 -12.73 -1.30 -21.03
CA THR A 296 -13.53 -0.72 -22.13
C THR A 296 -14.88 -0.24 -21.64
N GLN A 297 -15.62 -1.08 -20.91
CA GLN A 297 -16.96 -0.74 -20.42
C GLN A 297 -16.94 0.43 -19.41
N ILE A 298 -15.95 0.49 -18.53
CA ILE A 298 -15.78 1.58 -17.56
C ILE A 298 -15.46 2.89 -18.28
N LEU A 299 -14.46 2.89 -19.17
CA LEU A 299 -13.99 4.10 -19.86
C LEU A 299 -15.01 4.66 -20.85
N GLU A 300 -15.88 3.81 -21.41
CA GLU A 300 -16.97 4.21 -22.28
C GLU A 300 -18.27 4.57 -21.52
N GLY A 301 -18.26 4.52 -20.19
CA GLY A 301 -19.40 4.87 -19.34
C GLY A 301 -20.58 3.88 -19.45
N LYS A 302 -20.31 2.62 -19.84
CA LYS A 302 -21.33 1.57 -19.97
C LYS A 302 -21.66 0.88 -18.65
N LEU A 303 -20.85 1.12 -17.62
CA LEU A 303 -21.04 0.57 -16.27
C LEU A 303 -21.37 1.68 -15.27
N PRO A 304 -22.07 1.36 -14.16
CA PRO A 304 -22.38 2.32 -13.10
C PRO A 304 -21.14 2.98 -12.51
N ASP A 305 -21.24 4.25 -12.11
CA ASP A 305 -20.21 4.93 -11.34
C ASP A 305 -20.23 4.43 -9.88
N LEU A 306 -19.11 3.89 -9.42
CA LEU A 306 -18.94 3.35 -8.06
C LEU A 306 -18.08 4.25 -7.16
N THR A 307 -17.62 5.40 -7.67
CA THR A 307 -16.61 6.24 -7.02
C THR A 307 -17.05 6.77 -5.66
N GLU A 308 -18.33 7.12 -5.48
CA GLU A 308 -18.86 7.58 -4.18
C GLU A 308 -18.86 6.46 -3.13
N LYS A 309 -19.28 5.25 -3.50
CA LYS A 309 -19.26 4.11 -2.58
C LYS A 309 -17.83 3.71 -2.23
N GLY A 310 -16.92 3.75 -3.21
CA GLY A 310 -15.50 3.55 -3.00
C GLY A 310 -14.90 4.60 -2.06
N TYR A 311 -15.24 5.87 -2.23
CA TYR A 311 -14.79 6.97 -1.36
C TYR A 311 -15.24 6.79 0.09
N ASN A 312 -16.45 6.32 0.34
CA ASN A 312 -16.92 6.04 1.70
C ASN A 312 -16.02 5.02 2.40
N MET A 313 -15.48 4.04 1.68
CA MET A 313 -14.50 3.11 2.25
C MET A 313 -13.17 3.78 2.61
N ALA A 314 -12.75 4.79 1.84
CA ALA A 314 -11.58 5.60 2.22
C ALA A 314 -11.85 6.42 3.49
N LEU A 315 -13.04 7.00 3.64
CA LEU A 315 -13.44 7.74 4.86
C LEU A 315 -13.39 6.88 6.12
N GLU A 316 -13.80 5.61 6.05
CA GLU A 316 -13.69 4.66 7.17
C GLU A 316 -12.23 4.40 7.60
N ARG A 317 -11.28 4.65 6.70
CA ARG A 317 -9.83 4.51 6.87
C ARG A 317 -9.10 5.84 6.86
N ASP A 318 -9.84 6.95 7.01
CA ASP A 318 -9.22 8.27 7.12
C ASP A 318 -8.22 8.29 8.27
N ILE A 319 -7.13 9.02 8.07
CA ILE A 319 -6.05 9.11 9.05
C ILE A 319 -6.53 9.59 10.42
N LYS A 320 -7.61 10.39 10.47
CA LYS A 320 -8.24 10.85 11.72
C LYS A 320 -8.91 9.71 12.46
N VAL A 321 -9.58 8.80 11.73
CA VAL A 321 -10.20 7.60 12.29
C VAL A 321 -9.13 6.63 12.80
N VAL A 322 -8.07 6.43 12.02
CA VAL A 322 -6.93 5.59 12.41
C VAL A 322 -6.22 6.16 13.65
N ALA A 323 -6.09 7.48 13.75
CA ALA A 323 -5.50 8.16 14.90
C ALA A 323 -6.22 7.81 16.21
N GLN A 324 -7.55 7.84 16.22
CA GLN A 324 -8.36 7.50 17.40
C GLN A 324 -8.22 6.01 17.79
N LYS A 325 -8.27 5.11 16.80
CA LYS A 325 -8.07 3.69 17.04
C LYS A 325 -6.66 3.38 17.57
N LEU A 326 -5.64 4.04 17.03
CA LEU A 326 -4.25 3.87 17.46
C LEU A 326 -4.05 4.38 18.90
N LEU A 327 -4.66 5.51 19.27
CA LEU A 327 -4.68 6.01 20.65
C LEU A 327 -5.27 4.96 21.60
N SER A 328 -6.45 4.43 21.28
CA SER A 328 -7.09 3.39 22.09
C SER A 328 -6.21 2.15 22.28
N ILE A 329 -5.45 1.74 21.25
CA ILE A 329 -4.50 0.62 21.34
C ILE A 329 -3.36 0.92 22.33
N TYR A 330 -2.89 2.17 22.36
CA TYR A 330 -1.81 2.55 23.29
C TYR A 330 -2.28 2.71 24.74
N GLU A 331 -3.57 3.03 24.94
CA GLU A 331 -4.18 3.19 26.26
C GLU A 331 -4.63 1.86 26.88
N GLN A 332 -4.82 0.81 26.10
CA GLN A 332 -5.10 -0.52 26.62
C GLN A 332 -3.85 -1.03 27.36
N GLU A 333 -3.97 -1.19 28.69
CA GLU A 333 -2.95 -1.73 29.56
C GLU A 333 -2.72 -3.24 29.40
#